data_aeab9e5abc5f7f9e511dc4d07b58fa35
#
_entry.id   aeab9e5abc5f7f9e511dc4d07b58fa35
#
_cell.length_a   1.000
_cell.length_b   1.000
_cell.length_c   1.000
_cell.angle_alpha   90.00
_cell.angle_beta   90.00
_cell.angle_gamma   90.00
#
_symmetry.space_group_name_H-M   'P 1'
#
loop_
_entity.id
_entity.type
_entity.pdbx_description
1 polymer ?
#
loop_
_entity_poly.entity_id
_entity_poly.type
_entity_poly.pdbx_seq_one_letter_code
_entity_poly.pdbx_strand_id
1 'polypeptide(L)'
;MTVKKPAKKLTLTDLMKNKEQYQVKEDVTEELYIARLGASITIRKPERSLCIEAIQMANDEEQNEKADPYMIYNIMVEPNLKDQQLQKEFGCVEPTDIVEKIFEAGEMVQISKAGLELAGYHKGIDKVKDLKN
;
A
#
# COMPACT_ATOMS: atom_id res chain seq x y z
N MET A 1 -18.37 -18.45 -21.06
CA MET A 1 -17.26 -17.66 -20.56
C MET A 1 -16.22 -17.42 -21.65
N THR A 2 -15.62 -16.31 -21.61
CA THR A 2 -14.69 -15.91 -22.65
C THR A 2 -13.29 -16.43 -22.36
N VAL A 3 -12.68 -17.04 -23.35
CA VAL A 3 -11.28 -17.44 -23.25
C VAL A 3 -10.44 -16.18 -23.30
N LYS A 4 -9.57 -16.05 -22.33
CA LYS A 4 -8.70 -14.91 -22.31
C LYS A 4 -7.56 -15.10 -23.26
N LYS A 5 -7.46 -14.25 -24.25
CA LYS A 5 -6.37 -14.27 -25.18
C LYS A 5 -5.23 -13.39 -24.69
N PRO A 6 -4.00 -13.77 -25.00
CA PRO A 6 -2.89 -12.87 -24.72
C PRO A 6 -3.15 -11.54 -25.41
N ALA A 7 -2.93 -10.50 -24.70
CA ALA A 7 -3.07 -9.17 -25.28
C ALA A 7 -2.02 -8.95 -26.34
N LYS A 8 -2.21 -7.91 -27.14
CA LYS A 8 -1.21 -7.53 -28.11
C LYS A 8 0.09 -7.18 -27.39
N LYS A 9 1.19 -7.24 -28.13
CA LYS A 9 2.48 -6.85 -27.60
C LYS A 9 2.53 -5.35 -27.39
N LEU A 10 3.08 -4.92 -26.30
CA LEU A 10 3.32 -3.51 -26.04
C LEU A 10 4.50 -3.06 -26.88
N THR A 11 4.31 -2.03 -27.68
CA THR A 11 5.35 -1.55 -28.58
C THR A 11 5.85 -0.18 -28.16
N LEU A 12 7.01 0.18 -28.68
CA LEU A 12 7.58 1.48 -28.46
C LEU A 12 6.61 2.59 -28.92
N THR A 13 5.97 2.37 -30.05
CA THR A 13 5.00 3.32 -30.59
C THR A 13 3.82 3.51 -29.65
N ASP A 14 3.32 2.43 -29.06
CA ASP A 14 2.24 2.51 -28.08
C ASP A 14 2.63 3.40 -26.91
N LEU A 15 3.83 3.19 -26.38
CA LEU A 15 4.30 3.95 -25.23
C LEU A 15 4.42 5.43 -25.56
N MET A 16 4.91 5.75 -26.76
CA MET A 16 5.13 7.14 -27.14
C MET A 16 3.84 7.87 -27.46
N LYS A 17 2.90 7.20 -28.11
CA LYS A 17 1.65 7.83 -28.49
C LYS A 17 0.67 7.99 -27.34
N ASN A 18 0.71 7.08 -26.38
CA ASN A 18 -0.27 7.05 -25.29
C ASN A 18 0.42 7.18 -23.93
N LYS A 19 1.34 8.11 -23.85
CA LYS A 19 2.18 8.29 -22.68
C LYS A 19 1.37 8.34 -21.38
N GLU A 20 0.30 9.12 -21.37
CA GLU A 20 -0.49 9.28 -20.15
C GLU A 20 -1.16 7.97 -19.72
N GLN A 21 -1.56 7.16 -20.68
CA GLN A 21 -2.19 5.88 -20.38
C GLN A 21 -1.21 4.91 -19.76
N TYR A 22 0.05 4.94 -20.21
CA TYR A 22 1.05 3.96 -19.78
C TYR A 22 1.92 4.44 -18.65
N GLN A 23 1.87 5.71 -18.33
CA GLN A 23 2.66 6.27 -17.23
C GLN A 23 2.10 5.83 -15.89
N VAL A 24 2.99 5.45 -14.98
CA VAL A 24 2.60 5.07 -13.63
C VAL A 24 1.94 6.27 -12.94
N LYS A 25 0.81 6.01 -12.30
CA LYS A 25 0.11 7.05 -11.56
C LYS A 25 0.60 7.06 -10.12
N GLU A 26 0.96 8.26 -9.64
CA GLU A 26 1.48 8.41 -8.29
C GLU A 26 0.40 8.83 -7.29
N ASP A 27 -0.57 9.57 -7.78
CA ASP A 27 -1.55 10.24 -6.92
C ASP A 27 -2.80 9.38 -6.78
N VAL A 28 -2.65 8.26 -6.07
CA VAL A 28 -3.73 7.28 -5.91
C VAL A 28 -4.01 7.09 -4.43
N THR A 29 -5.30 7.09 -4.08
CA THR A 29 -5.74 6.81 -2.71
C THR A 29 -6.77 5.70 -2.72
N GLU A 30 -7.00 5.11 -1.55
CA GLU A 30 -8.00 4.08 -1.39
C GLU A 30 -8.62 4.18 -0.01
N GLU A 31 -9.93 3.94 0.09
CA GLU A 31 -10.62 3.90 1.36
C GLU A 31 -10.76 2.46 1.83
N LEU A 32 -10.47 2.25 3.10
CA LEU A 32 -10.56 0.92 3.72
C LEU A 32 -11.51 1.00 4.89
N TYR A 33 -12.47 0.09 4.93
CA TYR A 33 -13.42 0.03 6.03
C TYR A 33 -12.85 -0.86 7.13
N ILE A 34 -12.81 -0.33 8.35
CA ILE A 34 -12.32 -1.07 9.51
C ILE A 34 -13.55 -1.50 10.32
N ALA A 35 -13.93 -2.76 10.22
CA ALA A 35 -15.16 -3.27 10.82
C ALA A 35 -15.23 -3.00 12.32
N ARG A 36 -14.13 -3.25 13.03
CA ARG A 36 -14.09 -3.06 14.48
C ARG A 36 -14.40 -1.63 14.89
N LEU A 37 -13.97 -0.66 14.07
CA LEU A 37 -14.16 0.75 14.36
C LEU A 37 -15.45 1.30 13.75
N GLY A 38 -16.07 0.55 12.83
CA GLY A 38 -17.27 1.00 12.16
C GLY A 38 -17.04 2.24 11.31
N ALA A 39 -15.83 2.40 10.78
CA ALA A 39 -15.45 3.61 10.07
C ALA A 39 -14.41 3.30 9.01
N SER A 40 -14.28 4.20 8.05
CA SER A 40 -13.30 4.06 6.97
C SER A 40 -12.09 4.94 7.21
N ILE A 41 -10.96 4.47 6.73
CA ILE A 41 -9.72 5.25 6.69
C ILE A 41 -9.34 5.42 5.23
N THR A 42 -8.51 6.43 4.95
CA THR A 42 -8.00 6.66 3.61
C THR A 42 -6.50 6.52 3.62
N ILE A 43 -5.99 5.69 2.72
CA ILE A 43 -4.55 5.52 2.55
C ILE A 43 -4.16 6.01 1.16
N ARG A 44 -2.89 6.37 1.00
CA ARG A 44 -2.34 6.76 -0.29
C ARG A 44 -1.37 5.69 -0.79
N LYS A 45 -1.15 5.69 -2.08
CA LYS A 45 -0.15 4.83 -2.69
C LYS A 45 1.23 5.21 -2.14
N PRO A 46 1.97 4.25 -1.57
CA PRO A 46 3.33 4.54 -1.09
C PRO A 46 4.29 4.73 -2.25
N GLU A 47 5.22 5.64 -2.07
CA GLU A 47 6.28 5.83 -3.06
C GLU A 47 7.24 4.64 -3.01
N ARG A 48 8.01 4.50 -4.11
CA ARG A 48 8.92 3.35 -4.25
C ARG A 48 9.90 3.21 -3.09
N SER A 49 10.48 4.32 -2.65
CA SER A 49 11.45 4.29 -1.56
C SER A 49 10.84 3.79 -0.26
N LEU A 50 9.61 4.19 0.02
CA LEU A 50 8.90 3.74 1.22
C LEU A 50 8.62 2.24 1.15
N CYS A 51 8.21 1.75 -0.01
CA CYS A 51 7.96 0.32 -0.18
C CYS A 51 9.23 -0.49 0.07
N ILE A 52 10.33 -0.06 -0.50
CA ILE A 52 11.60 -0.77 -0.34
C ILE A 52 12.04 -0.76 1.12
N GLU A 53 11.93 0.38 1.75
CA GLU A 53 12.33 0.54 3.14
C GLU A 53 11.48 -0.36 4.06
N ALA A 54 10.17 -0.36 3.88
CA ALA A 54 9.28 -1.17 4.71
C ALA A 54 9.55 -2.67 4.51
N ILE A 55 9.81 -3.08 3.27
CA ILE A 55 10.12 -4.48 2.97
C ILE A 55 11.43 -4.89 3.62
N GLN A 56 12.43 -4.00 3.58
CA GLN A 56 13.70 -4.28 4.23
C GLN A 56 13.51 -4.42 5.75
N MET A 57 12.70 -3.55 6.34
CA MET A 57 12.39 -3.65 7.77
C MET A 57 11.70 -4.98 8.10
N ALA A 58 10.77 -5.39 7.26
CA ALA A 58 10.04 -6.63 7.48
C ALA A 58 10.95 -7.84 7.47
N ASN A 59 12.07 -7.76 6.75
CA ASN A 59 13.03 -8.85 6.64
C ASN A 59 14.18 -8.76 7.65
N ASP A 60 14.16 -7.77 8.52
CA ASP A 60 15.19 -7.56 9.53
C ASP A 60 14.64 -8.05 10.87
N GLU A 61 15.34 -8.99 11.51
CA GLU A 61 14.87 -9.59 12.76
C GLU A 61 14.65 -8.56 13.86
N GLU A 62 15.41 -7.47 13.84
CA GLU A 62 15.31 -6.45 14.88
C GLU A 62 14.24 -5.41 14.60
N GLN A 63 13.76 -5.31 13.36
CA GLN A 63 12.83 -4.26 12.96
C GLN A 63 11.52 -4.76 12.37
N ASN A 64 11.35 -6.08 12.26
CA ASN A 64 10.19 -6.61 11.55
C ASN A 64 8.87 -6.22 12.19
N GLU A 65 8.83 -6.05 13.50
CA GLU A 65 7.59 -5.66 14.18
C GLU A 65 7.23 -4.19 13.92
N LYS A 66 8.19 -3.39 13.47
CA LYS A 66 7.97 -1.97 13.20
C LYS A 66 7.63 -1.69 11.75
N ALA A 67 7.75 -2.68 10.88
CA ALA A 67 7.56 -2.47 9.44
C ALA A 67 6.14 -2.02 9.10
N ASP A 68 5.14 -2.72 9.62
CA ASP A 68 3.74 -2.36 9.34
C ASP A 68 3.36 -1.01 9.96
N PRO A 69 3.67 -0.74 11.24
CA PRO A 69 3.40 0.59 11.79
C PRO A 69 4.08 1.71 10.98
N TYR A 70 5.30 1.48 10.55
CA TYR A 70 6.04 2.48 9.76
C TYR A 70 5.34 2.76 8.42
N MET A 71 4.97 1.69 7.70
CA MET A 71 4.25 1.85 6.44
C MET A 71 2.95 2.62 6.66
N ILE A 72 2.14 2.18 7.63
CA ILE A 72 0.82 2.75 7.87
C ILE A 72 0.92 4.21 8.27
N TYR A 73 1.86 4.54 9.15
CA TYR A 73 2.07 5.90 9.60
C TYR A 73 2.32 6.85 8.43
N ASN A 74 3.05 6.36 7.43
CA ASN A 74 3.45 7.18 6.29
C ASN A 74 2.43 7.24 5.16
N ILE A 75 1.49 6.31 5.09
CA ILE A 75 0.49 6.32 4.01
C ILE A 75 -0.89 6.76 4.44
N MET A 76 -1.13 6.90 5.74
CA MET A 76 -2.45 7.30 6.23
C MET A 76 -2.72 8.75 5.88
N VAL A 77 -3.78 8.97 5.09
CA VAL A 77 -4.20 10.31 4.71
C VAL A 77 -5.24 10.83 5.69
N GLU A 78 -6.25 9.97 6.00
CA GLU A 78 -7.33 10.33 6.89
C GLU A 78 -7.67 9.12 7.75
N PRO A 79 -7.59 9.22 9.08
CA PRO A 79 -7.27 10.42 9.85
C PRO A 79 -5.77 10.74 9.82
N ASN A 80 -5.43 11.98 10.12
CA ASN A 80 -4.03 12.39 10.11
C ASN A 80 -3.31 11.90 11.37
N LEU A 81 -2.61 10.78 11.25
CA LEU A 81 -1.90 10.18 12.38
C LEU A 81 -0.68 10.96 12.80
N LYS A 82 -0.26 11.94 12.00
CA LYS A 82 0.90 12.78 12.32
C LYS A 82 0.52 13.99 13.18
N ASP A 83 -0.75 14.13 13.50
CA ASP A 83 -1.22 15.21 14.34
C ASP A 83 -0.63 15.06 15.75
N GLN A 84 0.04 16.10 16.22
CA GLN A 84 0.74 16.04 17.49
C GLN A 84 -0.20 15.99 18.68
N GLN A 85 -1.34 16.65 18.60
CA GLN A 85 -2.33 16.60 19.66
C GLN A 85 -2.88 15.18 19.81
N LEU A 86 -3.16 14.53 18.69
CA LEU A 86 -3.62 13.15 18.70
C LEU A 86 -2.61 12.23 19.38
N GLN A 87 -1.35 12.35 19.00
CA GLN A 87 -0.29 11.52 19.55
C GLN A 87 -0.16 11.73 21.06
N LYS A 88 -0.30 12.97 21.49
CA LYS A 88 -0.21 13.30 22.89
C LYS A 88 -1.37 12.69 23.67
N GLU A 89 -2.59 12.78 23.12
CA GLU A 89 -3.77 12.23 23.77
C GLU A 89 -3.66 10.73 23.97
N PHE A 90 -3.00 10.05 23.04
CA PHE A 90 -2.83 8.60 23.13
C PHE A 90 -1.55 8.19 23.87
N GLY A 91 -0.81 9.16 24.42
CA GLY A 91 0.38 8.86 25.21
C GLY A 91 1.51 8.25 24.41
N CYS A 92 1.69 8.68 23.17
CA CYS A 92 2.74 8.15 22.32
C CYS A 92 4.11 8.64 22.75
N VAL A 93 5.08 7.73 22.82
CA VAL A 93 6.47 8.09 23.08
C VAL A 93 7.14 8.45 21.76
N GLU A 94 6.93 7.60 20.73
CA GLU A 94 7.40 7.87 19.38
C GLU A 94 6.18 8.08 18.47
N PRO A 95 6.33 8.87 17.40
CA PRO A 95 5.19 9.16 16.52
C PRO A 95 4.48 7.94 15.97
N THR A 96 5.23 6.91 15.59
CA THR A 96 4.65 5.71 15.01
C THR A 96 3.89 4.86 16.01
N ASP A 97 4.04 5.14 17.30
CA ASP A 97 3.27 4.43 18.33
C ASP A 97 1.78 4.58 18.13
N ILE A 98 1.36 5.69 17.48
CA ILE A 98 -0.06 5.96 17.29
C ILE A 98 -0.75 4.83 16.51
N VAL A 99 -0.03 4.19 15.60
CA VAL A 99 -0.61 3.12 14.78
C VAL A 99 -0.99 1.93 15.66
N GLU A 100 -0.11 1.56 16.58
CA GLU A 100 -0.36 0.42 17.46
C GLU A 100 -1.38 0.75 18.55
N LYS A 101 -1.60 2.02 18.82
CA LYS A 101 -2.62 2.45 19.78
C LYS A 101 -4.03 2.36 19.19
N ILE A 102 -4.15 2.49 17.88
CA ILE A 102 -5.45 2.55 17.22
C ILE A 102 -5.84 1.22 16.58
N PHE A 103 -4.89 0.50 15.99
CA PHE A 103 -5.18 -0.69 15.20
C PHE A 103 -4.67 -1.96 15.86
N GLU A 104 -5.45 -3.03 15.66
CA GLU A 104 -5.03 -4.37 16.10
C GLU A 104 -3.94 -4.88 15.15
N ALA A 105 -3.17 -5.85 15.67
CA ALA A 105 -2.07 -6.41 14.89
C ALA A 105 -2.53 -6.93 13.52
N GLY A 106 -3.65 -7.65 13.50
CA GLY A 106 -4.18 -8.19 12.24
C GLY A 106 -4.66 -7.11 11.30
N GLU A 107 -5.19 -6.01 11.84
CA GLU A 107 -5.62 -4.88 11.03
C GLU A 107 -4.41 -4.21 10.39
N MET A 108 -3.32 -4.08 11.14
CA MET A 108 -2.11 -3.47 10.61
C MET A 108 -1.55 -4.27 9.43
N VAL A 109 -1.55 -5.60 9.54
CA VAL A 109 -1.10 -6.44 8.44
C VAL A 109 -1.92 -6.17 7.19
N GLN A 110 -3.25 -6.08 7.34
CA GLN A 110 -4.14 -5.89 6.20
C GLN A 110 -3.99 -4.49 5.59
N ILE A 111 -3.84 -3.47 6.41
CA ILE A 111 -3.68 -2.09 5.92
C ILE A 111 -2.36 -1.96 5.17
N SER A 112 -1.29 -2.50 5.74
CA SER A 112 0.03 -2.45 5.11
C SER A 112 0.00 -3.18 3.77
N LYS A 113 -0.66 -4.34 3.72
CA LYS A 113 -0.79 -5.10 2.49
C LYS A 113 -1.56 -4.30 1.44
N ALA A 114 -2.66 -3.63 1.84
CA ALA A 114 -3.43 -2.81 0.90
C ALA A 114 -2.57 -1.68 0.33
N GLY A 115 -1.72 -1.08 1.17
CA GLY A 115 -0.81 -0.05 0.70
C GLY A 115 0.17 -0.58 -0.34
N LEU A 116 0.77 -1.72 -0.08
CA LEU A 116 1.69 -2.32 -1.03
C LEU A 116 0.98 -2.71 -2.32
N GLU A 117 -0.26 -3.16 -2.22
CA GLU A 117 -1.04 -3.51 -3.42
C GLU A 117 -1.28 -2.30 -4.30
N LEU A 118 -1.51 -1.13 -3.70
CA LEU A 118 -1.64 0.11 -4.47
C LEU A 118 -0.38 0.40 -5.27
N ALA A 119 0.76 -0.01 -4.75
CA ALA A 119 2.05 0.20 -5.43
C ALA A 119 2.40 -0.94 -6.37
N GLY A 120 1.45 -1.85 -6.62
CA GLY A 120 1.65 -2.93 -7.57
C GLY A 120 2.18 -4.22 -7.00
N TYR A 121 2.31 -4.31 -5.68
CA TYR A 121 2.79 -5.54 -5.04
C TYR A 121 1.63 -6.53 -4.90
N HIS A 122 1.13 -6.97 -6.04
CA HIS A 122 0.06 -7.95 -6.07
C HIS A 122 0.28 -8.81 -7.31
N LYS A 123 -0.53 -9.85 -7.42
CA LYS A 123 -0.44 -10.74 -8.56
C LYS A 123 -1.08 -10.06 -9.76
N GLY A 124 -0.28 -9.62 -10.70
CA GLY A 124 -0.77 -8.90 -11.87
C GLY A 124 0.04 -9.15 -13.12
N ILE A 125 0.98 -10.10 -13.03
CA ILE A 125 1.84 -10.44 -14.16
C ILE A 125 1.79 -11.95 -14.36
N ASP A 126 1.42 -12.34 -15.56
CA ASP A 126 1.35 -13.75 -15.94
C ASP A 126 2.28 -14.02 -17.09
N LYS A 127 2.83 -15.22 -17.14
CA LYS A 127 3.55 -15.65 -18.32
C LYS A 127 2.56 -15.90 -19.44
N VAL A 128 2.86 -15.40 -20.64
CA VAL A 128 1.95 -15.52 -21.77
C VAL A 128 1.57 -16.99 -22.02
N LYS A 129 2.55 -17.89 -21.87
CA LYS A 129 2.29 -19.32 -22.10
C LYS A 129 1.24 -19.88 -21.13
N ASP A 130 1.07 -19.24 -19.97
CA ASP A 130 0.12 -19.70 -18.96
C ASP A 130 -1.29 -19.17 -19.20
N LEU A 131 -1.46 -18.27 -20.18
CA LEU A 131 -2.77 -17.73 -20.53
C LEU A 131 -3.48 -18.57 -21.56
N LYS A 132 -2.80 -19.58 -22.11
CA LYS A 132 -3.41 -20.51 -23.04
C LYS A 132 -4.19 -21.57 -22.30
N ASN A 133 -5.23 -22.04 -22.93
CA ASN A 133 -6.04 -23.12 -22.37
C ASN A 133 -5.70 -24.45 -22.95
#